data_4747c3a991e7c890f003d568e41c5052
#
_entry.id   4747c3a991e7c890f003d568e41c5052
#
_cell.length_a   1.000
_cell.length_b   1.000
_cell.length_c   1.000
_cell.angle_alpha   90.00
_cell.angle_beta   90.00
_cell.angle_gamma   90.00
#
_symmetry.space_group_name_H-M   'P 1'
#
loop_
_entity.id
_entity.type
_entity.pdbx_description
1 polymer ?
#
loop_
_entity_poly.entity_id
_entity_poly.type
_entity_poly.pdbx_seq_one_letter_code
_entity_poly.pdbx_strand_id
1 'polypeptide(L)'
;MNEDGFKKLYPKALIVDDELDTCLLLGMLLKKFGIPSLKVHTLADGFEKLVSEKPQLIFLDNNLPDGTGIERIETFRKALPNSKFVMITAISSLREQALALGADGFIEKPLDIRKIQSVLM
;
A
#
# COMPACT_ATOMS: atom_id res chain seq x y z
N MET A 1 -11.82 14.12 -7.62
CA MET A 1 -10.85 13.82 -8.70
C MET A 1 -11.34 12.62 -9.48
N ASN A 2 -11.27 12.65 -10.80
CA ASN A 2 -11.72 11.56 -11.66
C ASN A 2 -10.62 10.51 -11.86
N GLU A 3 -10.93 9.43 -12.58
CA GLU A 3 -10.02 8.33 -12.87
C GLU A 3 -8.70 8.80 -13.48
N ASP A 4 -8.76 9.72 -14.45
CA ASP A 4 -7.56 10.23 -15.12
C ASP A 4 -6.65 11.01 -14.16
N GLY A 5 -7.23 11.74 -13.21
CA GLY A 5 -6.46 12.47 -12.21
C GLY A 5 -5.70 11.56 -11.28
N PHE A 6 -6.33 10.50 -10.79
CA PHE A 6 -5.66 9.52 -9.94
C PHE A 6 -4.59 8.75 -10.71
N LYS A 7 -4.83 8.40 -11.96
CA LYS A 7 -3.86 7.72 -12.81
C LYS A 7 -2.61 8.57 -13.03
N LYS A 8 -2.76 9.89 -13.14
CA LYS A 8 -1.62 10.80 -13.28
C LYS A 8 -0.79 10.86 -12.00
N LEU A 9 -1.44 10.88 -10.83
CA LEU A 9 -0.76 10.91 -9.53
C LEU A 9 -0.13 9.56 -9.20
N TYR A 10 -0.83 8.48 -9.53
CA TYR A 10 -0.42 7.12 -9.16
C TYR A 10 -0.44 6.22 -10.40
N PRO A 11 0.52 6.39 -11.33
CA PRO A 11 0.57 5.56 -12.53
C PRO A 11 0.76 4.07 -12.23
N LYS A 12 1.28 3.75 -11.05
CA LYS A 12 1.55 2.36 -10.65
C LYS A 12 1.46 2.23 -9.14
N ALA A 13 0.72 1.23 -8.68
CA ALA A 13 0.65 0.86 -7.27
C ALA A 13 1.28 -0.50 -7.02
N LEU A 14 1.79 -0.69 -5.81
CA LEU A 14 2.31 -1.97 -5.33
C LEU A 14 1.51 -2.39 -4.10
N ILE A 15 1.04 -3.63 -4.10
CA ILE A 15 0.32 -4.23 -2.98
C ILE A 15 1.18 -5.34 -2.39
N VAL A 16 1.53 -5.20 -1.11
CA VAL A 16 2.34 -6.19 -0.37
C VAL A 16 1.46 -6.79 0.71
N ASP A 17 0.87 -7.94 0.41
CA ASP A 17 -0.08 -8.62 1.30
C ASP A 17 -0.12 -10.10 0.94
N ASP A 18 -0.07 -11.00 1.93
CA ASP A 18 -0.08 -12.43 1.67
C ASP A 18 -1.48 -13.02 1.53
N GLU A 19 -2.52 -12.25 1.86
CA GLU A 19 -3.91 -12.67 1.68
C GLU A 19 -4.34 -12.43 0.23
N LEU A 20 -4.56 -13.51 -0.52
CA LEU A 20 -4.92 -13.41 -1.93
C LEU A 20 -6.22 -12.65 -2.14
N ASP A 21 -7.20 -12.84 -1.27
CA ASP A 21 -8.49 -12.15 -1.37
C ASP A 21 -8.34 -10.64 -1.18
N THR A 22 -7.48 -10.21 -0.25
CA THR A 22 -7.19 -8.79 -0.04
C THR A 22 -6.52 -8.20 -1.27
N CYS A 23 -5.53 -8.89 -1.82
CA CYS A 23 -4.85 -8.43 -3.05
C CYS A 23 -5.83 -8.27 -4.21
N LEU A 24 -6.72 -9.24 -4.38
CA LEU A 24 -7.71 -9.21 -5.45
C LEU A 24 -8.67 -8.05 -5.27
N LEU A 25 -9.23 -7.90 -4.07
CA LEU A 25 -10.17 -6.82 -3.77
C LEU A 25 -9.53 -5.45 -3.95
N LEU A 26 -8.35 -5.26 -3.36
CA LEU A 26 -7.64 -3.98 -3.44
C LEU A 26 -7.28 -3.63 -4.89
N GLY A 27 -6.80 -4.61 -5.65
CA GLY A 27 -6.52 -4.41 -7.07
C GLY A 27 -7.75 -3.99 -7.86
N MET A 28 -8.90 -4.60 -7.57
CA MET A 28 -10.17 -4.23 -8.22
C MET A 28 -10.62 -2.82 -7.84
N LEU A 29 -10.50 -2.45 -6.57
CA LEU A 29 -10.86 -1.11 -6.11
C LEU A 29 -9.96 -0.04 -6.73
N LEU A 30 -8.65 -0.28 -6.78
CA LEU A 30 -7.71 0.64 -7.42
C LEU A 30 -8.00 0.80 -8.91
N LYS A 31 -8.38 -0.28 -9.57
CA LYS A 31 -8.73 -0.23 -11.00
C LYS A 31 -9.92 0.69 -11.26
N LYS A 32 -10.87 0.77 -10.34
CA LYS A 32 -11.99 1.71 -10.46
C LYS A 32 -11.53 3.17 -10.48
N PHE A 33 -10.38 3.46 -9.90
CA PHE A 33 -9.78 4.79 -9.93
C PHE A 33 -8.73 4.94 -11.05
N GLY A 34 -8.62 3.95 -11.93
CA GLY A 34 -7.67 3.98 -13.05
C GLY A 34 -6.25 3.64 -12.66
N ILE A 35 -6.02 3.07 -11.48
CA ILE A 35 -4.68 2.79 -10.98
C ILE A 35 -4.33 1.31 -11.17
N PRO A 36 -3.36 0.99 -12.05
CA PRO A 36 -2.88 -0.39 -12.18
C PRO A 36 -2.02 -0.77 -10.98
N SER A 37 -2.04 -2.04 -10.60
CA SER A 37 -1.32 -2.51 -9.42
C SER A 37 -0.55 -3.79 -9.67
N LEU A 38 0.58 -3.90 -9.00
CA LEU A 38 1.37 -5.12 -8.88
C LEU A 38 1.09 -5.72 -7.49
N LYS A 39 1.10 -7.03 -7.40
CA LYS A 39 0.81 -7.75 -6.16
C LYS A 39 1.96 -8.67 -5.81
N VAL A 40 2.45 -8.57 -4.59
CA VAL A 40 3.47 -9.47 -4.04
C VAL A 40 3.02 -9.90 -2.64
N HIS A 41 3.61 -10.97 -2.12
CA HIS A 41 3.09 -11.64 -0.94
C HIS A 41 4.08 -11.75 0.22
N THR A 42 5.28 -11.21 0.06
CA THR A 42 6.32 -11.20 1.09
C THR A 42 6.98 -9.82 1.15
N LEU A 43 7.63 -9.52 2.27
CA LEU A 43 8.39 -8.26 2.41
C LEU A 43 9.59 -8.24 1.46
N ALA A 44 10.25 -9.39 1.27
CA ALA A 44 11.38 -9.48 0.36
C ALA A 44 10.99 -9.15 -1.08
N ASP A 45 9.91 -9.76 -1.57
CA ASP A 45 9.39 -9.47 -2.91
C ASP A 45 8.87 -8.04 -3.00
N GLY A 46 8.29 -7.53 -1.92
CA GLY A 46 7.84 -6.16 -1.84
C GLY A 46 8.97 -5.17 -2.03
N PHE A 47 10.07 -5.38 -1.33
CA PHE A 47 11.24 -4.50 -1.44
C PHE A 47 11.86 -4.58 -2.83
N GLU A 48 11.97 -5.77 -3.40
CA GLU A 48 12.48 -5.97 -4.75
C GLU A 48 11.67 -5.18 -5.77
N LYS A 49 10.34 -5.29 -5.71
CA LYS A 49 9.45 -4.56 -6.62
C LYS A 49 9.46 -3.06 -6.37
N LEU A 50 9.59 -2.65 -5.11
CA LEU A 50 9.71 -1.24 -4.75
C LEU A 50 10.90 -0.61 -5.50
N VAL A 51 12.04 -1.27 -5.48
CA VAL A 51 13.27 -0.79 -6.09
C VAL A 51 13.21 -0.87 -7.62
N SER A 52 12.72 -1.99 -8.15
CA SER A 52 12.72 -2.23 -9.61
C SER A 52 11.61 -1.46 -10.34
N GLU A 53 10.42 -1.36 -9.76
CA GLU A 53 9.25 -0.77 -10.41
C GLU A 53 8.98 0.68 -10.01
N LYS A 54 9.51 1.12 -8.88
CA LYS A 54 9.36 2.49 -8.36
C LYS A 54 7.90 2.97 -8.37
N PRO A 55 7.00 2.24 -7.70
CA PRO A 55 5.59 2.63 -7.68
C PRO A 55 5.37 3.93 -6.92
N GLN A 56 4.36 4.71 -7.31
CA GLN A 56 4.02 5.96 -6.65
C GLN A 56 3.15 5.75 -5.41
N LEU A 57 2.53 4.57 -5.31
CA LEU A 57 1.60 4.24 -4.23
C LEU A 57 1.87 2.82 -3.76
N ILE A 58 2.06 2.64 -2.48
CA ILE A 58 2.35 1.33 -1.88
C ILE A 58 1.36 1.05 -0.76
N PHE A 59 0.73 -0.12 -0.82
CA PHE A 59 -0.08 -0.66 0.26
C PHE A 59 0.69 -1.79 0.92
N LEU A 60 0.98 -1.65 2.19
CA LEU A 60 1.81 -2.58 2.95
C LEU A 60 1.01 -3.17 4.11
N ASP A 61 0.77 -4.49 4.06
CA ASP A 61 0.15 -5.22 5.16
C ASP A 61 1.14 -5.37 6.31
N ASN A 62 0.62 -5.53 7.52
CA ASN A 62 1.49 -5.74 8.68
C ASN A 62 1.93 -7.20 8.82
N ASN A 63 1.03 -8.15 8.60
CA ASN A 63 1.32 -9.58 8.85
C ASN A 63 1.73 -10.28 7.57
N LEU A 64 3.02 -10.56 7.44
CA LEU A 64 3.60 -11.20 6.27
C LEU A 64 4.43 -12.41 6.70
N PRO A 65 4.66 -13.40 5.80
CA PRO A 65 5.38 -14.62 6.19
C PRO A 65 6.79 -14.38 6.70
N ASP A 66 7.44 -13.32 6.22
CA ASP A 66 8.84 -13.02 6.52
C ASP A 66 9.02 -11.80 7.42
N GLY A 67 7.97 -11.37 8.11
CA GLY A 67 8.06 -10.28 9.10
C GLY A 67 6.84 -9.41 9.15
N THR A 68 6.97 -8.24 9.78
CA THR A 68 5.87 -7.28 9.89
C THR A 68 6.13 -6.04 9.05
N GLY A 69 5.05 -5.50 8.47
CA GLY A 69 5.14 -4.27 7.71
C GLY A 69 5.61 -3.10 8.56
N ILE A 70 5.19 -3.05 9.83
CA ILE A 70 5.57 -1.97 10.74
C ILE A 70 7.09 -1.89 10.94
N GLU A 71 7.78 -3.04 10.93
CA GLU A 71 9.23 -3.09 11.07
C GLU A 71 9.97 -2.63 9.82
N ARG A 72 9.31 -2.61 8.68
CA ARG A 72 9.93 -2.34 7.37
C ARG A 72 9.56 -1.00 6.77
N ILE A 73 8.61 -0.30 7.36
CA ILE A 73 8.08 0.91 6.75
C ILE A 73 9.14 1.99 6.57
N GLU A 74 10.04 2.17 7.55
CA GLU A 74 11.13 3.13 7.43
C GLU A 74 12.10 2.77 6.31
N THR A 75 12.45 1.49 6.18
CA THR A 75 13.34 1.00 5.13
C THR A 75 12.75 1.24 3.75
N PHE A 76 11.46 0.92 3.59
CA PHE A 76 10.76 1.14 2.32
C PHE A 76 10.68 2.62 2.00
N ARG A 77 10.36 3.44 3.00
CA ARG A 77 10.26 4.89 2.83
C ARG A 77 11.56 5.51 2.40
N LYS A 78 12.69 5.10 2.99
CA LYS A 78 14.02 5.61 2.62
C LYS A 78 14.40 5.23 1.20
N ALA A 79 13.99 4.04 0.76
CA ALA A 79 14.30 3.57 -0.60
C ALA A 79 13.52 4.35 -1.66
N LEU A 80 12.32 4.84 -1.33
CA LEU A 80 11.46 5.52 -2.29
C LEU A 80 10.73 6.69 -1.59
N PRO A 81 11.46 7.78 -1.27
CA PRO A 81 10.97 8.82 -0.35
C PRO A 81 9.79 9.63 -0.87
N ASN A 82 9.59 9.70 -2.19
CA ASN A 82 8.54 10.53 -2.77
C ASN A 82 7.23 9.77 -3.04
N SER A 83 7.19 8.48 -2.78
CA SER A 83 5.99 7.69 -2.97
C SER A 83 5.09 7.76 -1.75
N LYS A 84 3.81 7.44 -1.94
CA LYS A 84 2.85 7.39 -0.86
C LYS A 84 2.78 5.98 -0.30
N PHE A 85 3.00 5.84 1.00
CA PHE A 85 2.96 4.56 1.71
C PHE A 85 1.72 4.51 2.60
N VAL A 86 0.89 3.49 2.38
CA VAL A 86 -0.33 3.26 3.14
C VAL A 86 -0.24 1.90 3.81
N MET A 87 -0.32 1.87 5.13
CA MET A 87 -0.39 0.59 5.84
C MET A 87 -1.82 0.08 5.85
N ILE A 88 -2.00 -1.22 5.60
CA ILE A 88 -3.28 -1.90 5.68
C ILE A 88 -3.17 -3.03 6.70
N THR A 89 -4.07 -3.11 7.65
CA THR A 89 -4.03 -4.13 8.71
C THR A 89 -5.36 -4.23 9.43
N ALA A 90 -5.63 -5.38 10.03
CA ALA A 90 -6.77 -5.54 10.94
C ALA A 90 -6.48 -4.97 12.34
N ILE A 91 -5.24 -4.59 12.62
CA ILE A 91 -4.80 -4.14 13.95
C ILE A 91 -4.87 -2.61 14.02
N SER A 92 -6.00 -2.07 14.48
CA SER A 92 -6.24 -0.62 14.53
C SER A 92 -5.25 0.11 15.44
N SER A 93 -4.74 -0.56 16.49
CA SER A 93 -3.82 0.04 17.45
C SER A 93 -2.44 0.40 16.85
N LEU A 94 -2.12 -0.07 15.65
CA LEU A 94 -0.85 0.25 14.98
C LEU A 94 -0.86 1.61 14.26
N ARG A 95 -2.00 2.29 14.20
CA ARG A 95 -2.14 3.52 13.42
C ARG A 95 -1.11 4.59 13.78
N GLU A 96 -1.02 4.94 15.05
CA GLU A 96 -0.10 6.01 15.49
C GLU A 96 1.35 5.65 15.22
N GLN A 97 1.73 4.40 15.50
CA GLN A 97 3.09 3.92 15.27
C GLN A 97 3.42 3.93 13.76
N ALA A 98 2.51 3.48 12.92
CA ALA A 98 2.73 3.46 11.48
C ALA A 98 2.96 4.87 10.94
N LEU A 99 2.13 5.83 11.34
CA LEU A 99 2.27 7.21 10.90
C LEU A 99 3.57 7.82 11.42
N ALA A 100 3.94 7.54 12.67
CA ALA A 100 5.20 8.02 13.26
C ALA A 100 6.43 7.48 12.52
N LEU A 101 6.35 6.27 11.99
CA LEU A 101 7.44 5.62 11.25
C LEU A 101 7.51 6.03 9.78
N GLY A 102 6.56 6.83 9.30
CA GLY A 102 6.62 7.38 7.96
C GLY A 102 5.51 6.95 7.00
N ALA A 103 4.50 6.24 7.46
CA ALA A 103 3.33 5.96 6.63
C ALA A 103 2.56 7.25 6.37
N ASP A 104 2.11 7.43 5.14
CA ASP A 104 1.30 8.58 4.75
C ASP A 104 -0.18 8.35 5.02
N GLY A 105 -0.58 7.09 5.15
CA GLY A 105 -1.96 6.71 5.42
C GLY A 105 -2.03 5.37 6.12
N PHE A 106 -3.22 5.10 6.65
CA PHE A 106 -3.49 3.87 7.38
C PHE A 106 -4.93 3.45 7.13
N ILE A 107 -5.13 2.20 6.76
CA ILE A 107 -6.46 1.64 6.54
C ILE A 107 -6.63 0.40 7.40
N GLU A 108 -7.66 0.41 8.22
CA GLU A 108 -8.05 -0.77 8.98
C GLU A 108 -8.90 -1.69 8.09
N LYS A 109 -8.52 -2.97 8.01
CA LYS A 109 -9.33 -3.97 7.30
C LYS A 109 -10.65 -4.19 8.05
N PRO A 110 -11.75 -4.47 7.37
CA PRO A 110 -11.88 -4.78 5.95
C PRO A 110 -11.80 -3.54 5.05
N LEU A 111 -11.36 -3.74 3.81
CA LEU A 111 -11.21 -2.68 2.82
C LEU A 111 -12.55 -2.38 2.16
N ASP A 112 -12.79 -1.11 1.86
CA ASP A 112 -13.92 -0.69 1.02
C ASP A 112 -13.49 0.52 0.17
N ILE A 113 -14.34 0.89 -0.78
CA ILE A 113 -14.02 1.93 -1.74
C ILE A 113 -13.83 3.31 -1.08
N ARG A 114 -14.59 3.61 -0.02
CA ARG A 114 -14.47 4.90 0.68
C ARG A 114 -13.13 5.04 1.38
N LYS A 115 -12.67 3.96 2.02
CA LYS A 115 -11.38 3.95 2.69
C LYS A 115 -10.24 4.14 1.69
N ILE A 116 -10.34 3.48 0.54
CA ILE A 116 -9.34 3.64 -0.52
C ILE A 116 -9.36 5.07 -1.05
N GLN A 117 -10.54 5.61 -1.37
CA GLN A 117 -10.66 6.97 -1.86
C GLN A 117 -10.05 7.98 -0.89
N SER A 118 -10.25 7.79 0.42
CA SER A 118 -9.72 8.71 1.42
C SER A 118 -8.21 8.82 1.44
N VAL A 119 -7.49 7.74 1.14
CA VAL A 119 -6.03 7.77 1.09
C VAL A 119 -5.48 8.24 -0.25
N LEU A 120 -6.28 8.21 -1.31
CA LEU A 120 -5.86 8.71 -2.63
C LEU A 120 -5.93 10.24 -2.71
N MET A 121 -6.80 10.82 -1.91
CA MET A 121 -7.00 12.26 -1.85
C MET A 121 -6.10 12.89 -0.82
#